data_ff2229eb1f7eddc40aff152ed09abec9
#
_entry.id   ff2229eb1f7eddc40aff152ed09abec9
#
_cell.length_a   1.000
_cell.length_b   1.000
_cell.length_c   1.000
_cell.angle_alpha   90.00
_cell.angle_beta   90.00
_cell.angle_gamma   90.00
#
_symmetry.space_group_name_H-M   'P 1'
#
loop_
_entity.id
_entity.type
_entity.pdbx_description
1 polymer ?
#
loop_
_entity_poly.entity_id
_entity_poly.type
_entity_poly.pdbx_seq_one_letter_code
_entity_poly.pdbx_strand_id
1 'polypeptide(L)' 'MTLQNYYSDYHESVEYHGNTAVEINLIKNGVTIKRDWIFFNSVQEAQDFFYENYSDSQN' A
#
# COMPACT_ATOMS: atom_id res chain seq x y z
N MET A 1 -9.28 1.62 1.69
CA MET A 1 -8.41 2.21 2.72
C MET A 1 -7.04 2.45 2.12
N THR A 2 -6.49 3.63 2.33
CA THR A 2 -5.25 4.04 1.68
C THR A 2 -4.30 4.61 2.70
N LEU A 3 -3.04 4.21 2.62
CA LEU A 3 -1.97 4.76 3.44
C LEU A 3 -0.89 5.35 2.55
N GLN A 4 -0.21 6.37 3.07
CA GLN A 4 0.85 7.06 2.35
C GLN A 4 2.12 6.95 3.17
N ASN A 5 3.21 6.50 2.55
CA ASN A 5 4.52 6.48 3.15
C ASN A 5 5.43 7.43 2.38
N TYR A 6 5.97 8.45 3.05
CA TYR A 6 6.73 9.49 2.39
C TYR A 6 8.23 9.26 2.54
N TYR A 7 8.94 9.39 1.44
CA TYR A 7 10.39 9.27 1.38
C TYR A 7 10.96 10.57 0.79
N SER A 8 12.26 10.68 0.73
CA SER A 8 12.87 11.97 0.35
C SER A 8 12.55 12.36 -1.09
N ASP A 9 12.50 11.39 -2.02
CA ASP A 9 12.33 11.70 -3.44
C ASP A 9 10.98 11.28 -4.00
N TYR A 10 10.21 10.47 -3.27
CA TYR A 10 8.97 9.92 -3.76
C TYR A 10 8.11 9.53 -2.57
N HIS A 11 6.89 9.11 -2.84
CA HIS A 11 6.08 8.50 -1.80
C HIS A 11 5.39 7.26 -2.33
N GLU A 12 4.99 6.40 -1.41
CA GLU A 12 4.34 5.14 -1.70
C GLU A 12 2.90 5.22 -1.23
N SER A 13 1.98 4.97 -2.15
CA SER A 13 0.55 4.92 -1.84
C SER A 13 0.14 3.45 -1.83
N VAL A 14 -0.36 2.98 -0.70
CA VAL A 14 -0.74 1.58 -0.54
C VAL A 14 -2.23 1.53 -0.29
N GLU A 15 -2.94 0.82 -1.14
CA GLU A 15 -4.39 0.77 -1.06
C GLU A 15 -4.87 -0.66 -0.83
N TYR A 16 -5.61 -0.84 0.26
CA TYR A 16 -6.28 -2.09 0.57
C TYR A 16 -7.73 -1.97 0.10
N HIS A 17 -8.11 -2.83 -0.83
CA HIS A 17 -9.41 -2.73 -1.49
C HIS A 17 -10.51 -3.54 -0.81
N GLY A 18 -10.20 -4.14 0.35
CA GLY A 18 -11.19 -4.93 1.07
C GLY A 18 -11.38 -6.33 0.50
N ASN A 19 -10.45 -6.77 -0.31
CA ASN A 19 -10.49 -8.11 -0.89
C ASN A 19 -9.11 -8.77 -0.74
N THR A 20 -8.73 -9.65 -1.65
CA THR A 20 -7.47 -10.39 -1.54
C THR A 20 -6.29 -9.67 -2.19
N ALA A 21 -6.46 -8.43 -2.60
CA ALA A 21 -5.42 -7.69 -3.31
C ALA A 21 -5.05 -6.42 -2.58
N VAL A 22 -3.76 -6.07 -2.63
CA VAL A 22 -3.25 -4.80 -2.12
C VAL A 22 -2.50 -4.14 -3.28
N GLU A 23 -2.82 -2.89 -3.54
CA GLU A 23 -2.22 -2.12 -4.63
C GLU A 23 -1.18 -1.17 -4.06
N ILE A 24 0.03 -1.17 -4.66
CA ILE A 24 1.12 -0.32 -4.23
C ILE A 24 1.54 0.54 -5.40
N ASN A 25 1.50 1.86 -5.21
CA ASN A 25 1.89 2.82 -6.23
C ASN A 25 3.04 3.66 -5.72
N LEU A 26 4.08 3.82 -6.54
CA LEU A 26 5.17 4.73 -6.24
C LEU A 26 4.95 6.00 -7.04
N ILE A 27 4.96 7.14 -6.35
CA ILE A 27 4.62 8.42 -6.94
C ILE A 27 5.78 9.38 -6.73
N LYS A 28 6.22 10.00 -7.83
CA LYS A 28 7.31 10.97 -7.80
C LYS A 28 6.88 12.19 -8.58
N ASN A 29 6.98 13.37 -7.94
CA ASN A 29 6.60 14.64 -8.56
C ASN A 29 5.16 14.63 -9.07
N GLY A 30 4.26 13.95 -8.32
CA GLY A 30 2.86 13.88 -8.71
C GLY A 30 2.55 12.87 -9.79
N VAL A 31 3.54 12.09 -10.22
CA VAL A 31 3.36 11.12 -11.30
C VAL A 31 3.59 9.71 -10.76
N THR A 32 2.66 8.81 -11.06
CA THR A 32 2.83 7.40 -10.69
C THR A 32 3.87 6.78 -11.60
N ILE A 33 5.02 6.39 -11.03
CA ILE A 33 6.11 5.83 -11.79
C ILE A 33 6.13 4.30 -11.76
N LYS A 34 5.42 3.70 -10.81
CA LYS A 34 5.37 2.25 -10.71
C LYS A 34 4.10 1.84 -9.97
N ARG A 35 3.48 0.77 -10.43
CA ARG A 35 2.30 0.20 -9.79
C ARG A 35 2.49 -1.30 -9.67
N ASP A 36 2.33 -1.81 -8.45
CA ASP A 36 2.43 -3.24 -8.17
C ASP A 36 1.19 -3.71 -7.46
N TRP A 37 0.90 -5.00 -7.61
CA TRP A 37 -0.20 -5.65 -6.91
C TRP A 37 0.34 -6.84 -6.16
N ILE A 38 -0.15 -7.03 -4.94
CA ILE A 38 0.17 -8.22 -4.14
C ILE A 38 -1.15 -8.95 -3.92
N PHE A 39 -1.16 -10.25 -4.21
CA PHE A 39 -2.35 -11.06 -4.09
C PHE A 39 -2.17 -12.08 -2.96
N PHE A 40 -3.23 -12.29 -2.22
CA PHE A 40 -3.22 -13.17 -1.06
C PHE A 40 -4.26 -14.27 -1.23
N ASN A 41 -4.16 -15.32 -0.42
CA ASN A 41 -5.08 -16.43 -0.51
C ASN A 41 -6.42 -16.16 0.17
N SER A 42 -6.45 -15.18 1.06
CA SER A 42 -7.68 -14.84 1.78
C SER A 42 -7.70 -13.35 2.09
N VAL A 43 -8.90 -12.86 2.37
CA VAL A 43 -9.08 -11.47 2.77
C VAL A 43 -8.32 -11.20 4.07
N GLN A 44 -8.32 -12.17 4.98
CA GLN A 44 -7.65 -12.00 6.26
C GLN A 44 -6.15 -11.80 6.08
N GLU A 45 -5.54 -12.56 5.16
CA GLU A 45 -4.12 -12.40 4.90
C GLU A 45 -3.79 -11.03 4.33
N ALA A 46 -4.61 -10.55 3.40
CA ALA A 46 -4.41 -9.23 2.82
C ALA A 46 -4.55 -8.15 3.88
N GLN A 47 -5.54 -8.28 4.74
CA GLN A 47 -5.77 -7.31 5.80
C GLN A 47 -4.62 -7.32 6.80
N ASP A 48 -4.15 -8.49 7.18
CA ASP A 48 -3.04 -8.61 8.12
C ASP A 48 -1.77 -7.98 7.53
N PHE A 49 -1.49 -8.24 6.27
CA PHE A 49 -0.35 -7.65 5.60
C PHE A 49 -0.43 -6.12 5.62
N PHE A 50 -1.59 -5.60 5.27
CA PHE A 50 -1.77 -4.15 5.21
C PHE A 50 -1.55 -3.52 6.57
N TYR A 51 -2.17 -4.06 7.61
CA TYR A 51 -2.09 -3.46 8.93
C TYR A 51 -0.73 -3.67 9.58
N GLU A 52 -0.06 -4.78 9.31
CA GLU A 52 1.25 -5.02 9.90
C GLU A 52 2.34 -4.18 9.26
N ASN A 53 2.21 -3.88 7.97
CA ASN A 53 3.28 -3.24 7.24
C ASN A 53 3.08 -1.75 7.01
N TYR A 54 1.84 -1.26 7.13
CA TYR A 54 1.56 0.11 6.71
C TYR A 54 0.71 0.91 7.68
N SER A 55 -0.01 0.28 8.59
CA SER A 55 -1.03 0.99 9.35
C SER A 55 -0.52 1.72 10.57
N ASP A 56 0.61 1.33 11.09
CA ASP A 56 1.10 1.86 12.35
C ASP A 56 2.16 2.93 12.17
N SER A 57 2.33 3.40 10.98
CA SER A 57 3.32 4.43 10.70
C SER A 57 3.02 5.72 11.45
N GLN A 58 1.77 5.93 11.80
CA GLN A 58 1.37 7.11 12.55
C GLN A 58 1.78 7.04 14.02
N ASN A 59 2.20 5.93 14.48
CA ASN A 59 2.65 5.80 15.87
C ASN A 59 4.13 6.16 16.01
#